data_c5045793a29dcdc8af4274ce37171a20
#
_entry.id   c5045793a29dcdc8af4274ce37171a20
#
_cell.length_a   1.000
_cell.length_b   1.000
_cell.length_c   1.000
_cell.angle_alpha   90.00
_cell.angle_beta   90.00
_cell.angle_gamma   90.00
#
_symmetry.space_group_name_H-M   'P 1'
#
loop_
_entity.id
_entity.type
_entity.pdbx_description
1 polymer ?
#
loop_
_entity_poly.entity_id
_entity_poly.type
_entity_poly.pdbx_seq_one_letter_code
_entity_poly.pdbx_strand_id
1 'polypeptide(L)'
;MTCGRSVHSQKINGQKHIQPIWFTNDYVEQRNLLMSEALKKLQVKIGSSADGSFGPNTAKAICNHYTLNPERGAHFLGQLVHESGTFRYTEENLNYSTASILKVFGKYFDSESEAETCARNPQALADRVYGHRYGNMGQGYLWRGRGFLQCTFKENYAMFANDMNLPEVMKDPDLVATDYPMESAIWFFKRNKLWDMCDVTPSSESVKALTKRVNGGYNGLKHRQEETMKIYKWLS
;
A
#
# COMPACT_ATOMS: atom_id res chain seq x y z
N MET A 1 -5.93 25.60 5.32
CA MET A 1 -4.51 25.34 5.10
C MET A 1 -4.36 24.06 4.32
N THR A 2 -4.00 24.18 3.05
CA THR A 2 -4.04 23.11 2.05
C THR A 2 -2.69 22.41 1.99
N CYS A 3 -2.61 21.17 2.39
CA CYS A 3 -1.44 20.34 2.19
C CYS A 3 -1.47 19.76 0.77
N GLY A 4 -0.76 20.44 -0.17
CA GLY A 4 -0.52 19.93 -1.51
C GLY A 4 0.52 18.81 -1.45
N ARG A 5 0.20 17.63 -1.98
CA ARG A 5 1.15 16.52 -2.06
C ARG A 5 1.38 16.12 -3.50
N SER A 6 2.64 16.25 -3.92
CA SER A 6 3.11 15.75 -5.20
C SER A 6 3.32 14.23 -5.14
N VAL A 7 2.85 13.54 -6.16
CA VAL A 7 3.19 12.13 -6.36
C VAL A 7 4.65 12.03 -6.76
N HIS A 8 5.51 11.67 -5.82
CA HIS A 8 6.90 11.37 -6.12
C HIS A 8 7.04 9.87 -6.32
N SER A 9 7.33 9.45 -7.55
CA SER A 9 7.79 8.09 -7.79
C SER A 9 9.30 8.06 -7.49
N GLN A 10 9.71 7.36 -6.45
CA GLN A 10 11.11 7.12 -6.16
C GLN A 10 11.47 5.66 -6.43
N LYS A 11 12.66 5.45 -6.97
CA LYS A 11 13.25 4.12 -7.11
C LYS A 11 13.89 3.71 -5.78
N ILE A 12 13.44 2.61 -5.21
CA ILE A 12 14.13 1.93 -4.12
C ILE A 12 14.57 0.57 -4.68
N ASN A 13 15.88 0.37 -4.87
CA ASN A 13 16.46 -0.87 -5.40
C ASN A 13 15.79 -1.35 -6.72
N GLY A 14 15.52 -0.44 -7.66
CA GLY A 14 14.86 -0.75 -8.93
C GLY A 14 13.34 -0.90 -8.86
N GLN A 15 12.75 -0.91 -7.67
CA GLN A 15 11.30 -0.92 -7.49
C GLN A 15 10.71 0.49 -7.53
N LYS A 16 9.48 0.57 -7.96
CA LYS A 16 8.76 1.81 -8.17
C LYS A 16 7.55 1.83 -7.26
N HIS A 17 7.59 2.72 -6.28
CA HIS A 17 6.53 2.91 -5.33
C HIS A 17 5.77 4.20 -5.66
N ILE A 18 4.46 4.12 -5.77
CA ILE A 18 3.56 5.27 -5.91
C ILE A 18 2.80 5.41 -4.62
N GLN A 19 2.84 6.62 -4.04
CA GLN A 19 2.14 6.93 -2.82
C GLN A 19 0.63 6.98 -3.02
N PRO A 20 -0.16 6.32 -2.19
CA PRO A 20 -1.60 6.46 -2.22
C PRO A 20 -2.04 7.83 -1.73
N ILE A 21 -3.01 8.41 -2.42
CA ILE A 21 -3.65 9.67 -2.05
C ILE A 21 -5.07 9.37 -1.56
N TRP A 22 -5.35 9.76 -0.33
CA TRP A 22 -6.60 9.47 0.35
C TRP A 22 -7.58 10.66 0.35
N PHE A 23 -8.86 10.40 0.07
CA PHE A 23 -10.14 11.00 0.47
C PHE A 23 -10.90 12.02 -0.38
N THR A 24 -12.19 11.66 -0.63
CA THR A 24 -13.38 12.52 -0.65
C THR A 24 -14.56 11.81 0.04
N ASN A 25 -15.44 12.57 0.71
CA ASN A 25 -16.39 12.09 1.74
C ASN A 25 -17.54 11.17 1.31
N ASP A 26 -18.01 11.19 0.07
CA ASP A 26 -19.26 10.50 -0.35
C ASP A 26 -19.09 9.01 -0.66
N TYR A 27 -17.85 8.53 -0.71
CA TYR A 27 -17.53 7.11 -0.93
C TYR A 27 -17.35 6.32 0.38
N VAL A 28 -17.47 7.01 1.52
CA VAL A 28 -17.02 6.52 2.82
C VAL A 28 -17.92 5.42 3.38
N GLU A 29 -19.22 5.46 3.19
CA GLU A 29 -20.13 4.49 3.84
C GLU A 29 -20.18 3.13 3.11
N GLN A 30 -20.28 3.08 1.80
CA GLN A 30 -20.19 1.81 1.07
C GLN A 30 -18.78 1.18 1.14
N ARG A 31 -17.74 2.01 1.19
CA ARG A 31 -16.37 1.55 1.41
C ARG A 31 -16.13 1.08 2.85
N ASN A 32 -16.79 1.64 3.85
CA ASN A 32 -16.64 1.19 5.24
C ASN A 32 -17.12 -0.27 5.43
N LEU A 33 -18.13 -0.72 4.72
CA LEU A 33 -18.54 -2.13 4.72
C LEU A 33 -17.52 -3.05 4.01
N LEU A 34 -17.01 -2.64 2.86
CA LEU A 34 -15.97 -3.40 2.12
C LEU A 34 -14.61 -3.34 2.82
N MET A 35 -14.35 -2.28 3.59
CA MET A 35 -13.08 -1.99 4.25
C MET A 35 -12.76 -2.91 5.44
N SER A 36 -13.77 -3.52 6.06
CA SER A 36 -13.57 -4.53 7.09
C SER A 36 -13.25 -5.91 6.48
N GLU A 37 -13.60 -6.15 5.21
CA GLU A 37 -13.50 -7.47 4.59
C GLU A 37 -12.06 -7.90 4.32
N ALA A 38 -11.17 -6.99 3.90
CA ALA A 38 -9.77 -7.32 3.70
C ALA A 38 -9.09 -7.76 5.02
N LEU A 39 -9.38 -7.05 6.11
CA LEU A 39 -8.87 -7.42 7.43
C LEU A 39 -9.51 -8.70 7.95
N LYS A 40 -10.82 -8.90 7.77
CA LYS A 40 -11.50 -10.16 8.15
C LYS A 40 -10.92 -11.36 7.40
N LYS A 41 -10.71 -11.24 6.09
CA LYS A 41 -10.05 -12.29 5.29
C LYS A 41 -8.65 -12.61 5.82
N LEU A 42 -7.86 -11.58 6.12
CA LEU A 42 -6.55 -11.77 6.73
C LEU A 42 -6.68 -12.47 8.09
N GLN A 43 -7.59 -12.04 8.96
CA GLN A 43 -7.83 -12.65 10.26
C GLN A 43 -8.21 -14.13 10.16
N VAL A 44 -9.09 -14.50 9.22
CA VAL A 44 -9.39 -15.91 8.92
C VAL A 44 -8.12 -16.67 8.53
N LYS A 45 -7.33 -16.14 7.60
CA LYS A 45 -6.10 -16.76 7.10
C LYS A 45 -5.08 -17.03 8.18
N ILE A 46 -4.94 -16.11 9.15
CA ILE A 46 -3.96 -16.22 10.24
C ILE A 46 -4.53 -16.86 11.51
N GLY A 47 -5.77 -17.36 11.49
CA GLY A 47 -6.40 -18.01 12.64
C GLY A 47 -6.77 -17.06 13.78
N SER A 48 -7.05 -15.79 13.47
CA SER A 48 -7.54 -14.80 14.44
C SER A 48 -9.06 -14.61 14.32
N SER A 49 -9.69 -14.01 15.37
CA SER A 49 -11.11 -13.63 15.30
C SER A 49 -11.36 -12.67 14.13
N ALA A 50 -12.27 -13.03 13.24
CA ALA A 50 -12.57 -12.27 12.02
C ALA A 50 -13.57 -11.11 12.29
N ASP A 51 -13.25 -10.25 13.23
CA ASP A 51 -14.07 -9.10 13.63
C ASP A 51 -13.86 -7.84 12.79
N GLY A 52 -12.84 -7.85 11.93
CA GLY A 52 -12.45 -6.70 11.10
C GLY A 52 -11.78 -5.58 11.90
N SER A 53 -11.34 -5.85 13.13
CA SER A 53 -10.68 -4.88 14.02
C SER A 53 -9.21 -5.21 14.19
N PHE A 54 -8.34 -4.22 13.95
CA PHE A 54 -6.90 -4.38 14.20
C PHE A 54 -6.57 -4.03 15.65
N GLY A 55 -6.14 -5.02 16.41
CA GLY A 55 -5.76 -4.90 17.81
C GLY A 55 -4.66 -5.88 18.22
N PRO A 56 -4.35 -5.98 19.52
CA PRO A 56 -3.26 -6.83 20.03
C PRO A 56 -3.34 -8.28 19.57
N ASN A 57 -4.53 -8.88 19.56
CA ASN A 57 -4.72 -10.28 19.16
C ASN A 57 -4.40 -10.47 17.66
N THR A 58 -4.90 -9.58 16.80
CA THR A 58 -4.61 -9.63 15.38
C THR A 58 -3.12 -9.38 15.11
N ALA A 59 -2.49 -8.42 15.79
CA ALA A 59 -1.06 -8.14 15.64
C ALA A 59 -0.20 -9.36 16.03
N LYS A 60 -0.50 -10.00 17.16
CA LYS A 60 0.17 -11.23 17.59
C LYS A 60 -0.05 -12.38 16.63
N ALA A 61 -1.28 -12.57 16.12
CA ALA A 61 -1.59 -13.61 15.15
C ALA A 61 -0.82 -13.40 13.82
N ILE A 62 -0.70 -12.16 13.33
CA ILE A 62 0.11 -11.83 12.16
C ILE A 62 1.57 -12.20 12.42
N CYS A 63 2.14 -11.76 13.54
CA CYS A 63 3.54 -12.03 13.86
C CYS A 63 3.82 -13.54 13.97
N ASN A 64 2.92 -14.29 14.61
CA ASN A 64 3.05 -15.75 14.73
C ASN A 64 2.98 -16.43 13.35
N HIS A 65 1.98 -16.07 12.53
CA HIS A 65 1.76 -16.68 11.22
C HIS A 65 2.93 -16.46 10.26
N TYR A 66 3.51 -15.24 10.26
CA TYR A 66 4.62 -14.86 9.38
C TYR A 66 5.99 -14.93 10.06
N THR A 67 6.08 -15.48 11.26
CA THR A 67 7.32 -15.70 12.03
C THR A 67 8.13 -14.40 12.21
N LEU A 68 7.45 -13.35 12.68
CA LEU A 68 8.05 -12.05 12.97
C LEU A 68 8.28 -11.93 14.49
N ASN A 69 9.50 -11.56 14.89
CA ASN A 69 9.76 -11.17 16.27
C ASN A 69 9.07 -9.83 16.60
N PRO A 70 8.96 -9.43 17.89
CA PRO A 70 8.27 -8.21 18.29
C PRO A 70 8.78 -6.94 17.61
N GLU A 71 10.10 -6.82 17.41
CA GLU A 71 10.75 -5.67 16.79
C GLU A 71 10.36 -5.56 15.31
N ARG A 72 10.51 -6.65 14.56
CA ARG A 72 10.09 -6.73 13.14
C ARG A 72 8.60 -6.49 12.99
N GLY A 73 7.80 -7.14 13.82
CA GLY A 73 6.35 -7.00 13.81
C GLY A 73 5.91 -5.56 14.03
N ALA A 74 6.46 -4.89 15.04
CA ALA A 74 6.12 -3.51 15.35
C ALA A 74 6.48 -2.54 14.21
N HIS A 75 7.70 -2.61 13.70
CA HIS A 75 8.15 -1.76 12.59
C HIS A 75 7.33 -2.01 11.31
N PHE A 76 7.13 -3.26 10.94
CA PHE A 76 6.38 -3.65 9.75
C PHE A 76 4.93 -3.21 9.84
N LEU A 77 4.23 -3.61 10.90
CA LEU A 77 2.81 -3.30 11.06
C LEU A 77 2.56 -1.80 11.24
N GLY A 78 3.46 -1.08 11.91
CA GLY A 78 3.36 0.38 12.03
C GLY A 78 3.41 1.10 10.68
N GLN A 79 4.21 0.61 9.73
CA GLN A 79 4.21 1.12 8.35
C GLN A 79 2.89 0.75 7.65
N LEU A 80 2.47 -0.51 7.74
CA LEU A 80 1.27 -1.00 7.06
C LEU A 80 -0.01 -0.32 7.54
N VAL A 81 -0.17 -0.11 8.84
CA VAL A 81 -1.31 0.61 9.43
C VAL A 81 -1.47 1.98 8.79
N HIS A 82 -0.37 2.69 8.57
CA HIS A 82 -0.43 3.99 7.93
C HIS A 82 -0.72 3.89 6.42
N GLU A 83 -0.03 3.01 5.70
CA GLU A 83 -0.13 2.88 4.24
C GLU A 83 -1.48 2.35 3.79
N SER A 84 -2.07 1.42 4.53
CA SER A 84 -3.32 0.76 4.18
C SER A 84 -4.56 1.33 4.89
N GLY A 85 -4.42 2.40 5.67
CA GLY A 85 -5.50 2.92 6.49
C GLY A 85 -6.01 1.88 7.51
N THR A 86 -5.09 1.25 8.23
CA THR A 86 -5.38 0.18 9.20
C THR A 86 -5.97 -1.07 8.52
N PHE A 87 -5.27 -1.56 7.48
CA PHE A 87 -5.63 -2.75 6.67
C PHE A 87 -6.98 -2.66 5.95
N ARG A 88 -7.47 -1.44 5.73
CA ARG A 88 -8.75 -1.20 5.06
C ARG A 88 -8.61 -1.17 3.54
N TYR A 89 -7.53 -0.62 3.04
CA TYR A 89 -7.34 -0.36 1.62
C TYR A 89 -6.33 -1.33 1.02
N THR A 90 -6.80 -2.11 0.06
CA THR A 90 -5.98 -3.05 -0.70
C THR A 90 -5.80 -2.62 -2.16
N GLU A 91 -6.47 -1.54 -2.57
CA GLU A 91 -6.38 -0.98 -3.92
C GLU A 91 -6.30 0.55 -3.87
N GLU A 92 -5.61 1.15 -4.83
CA GLU A 92 -5.61 2.59 -4.99
C GLU A 92 -6.96 3.11 -5.51
N ASN A 93 -7.35 4.29 -5.03
CA ASN A 93 -8.54 4.98 -5.53
C ASN A 93 -8.16 5.89 -6.71
N LEU A 94 -8.63 5.54 -7.90
CA LEU A 94 -8.42 6.29 -9.13
C LEU A 94 -9.65 7.10 -9.57
N ASN A 95 -10.68 7.19 -8.73
CA ASN A 95 -11.89 7.94 -9.03
C ASN A 95 -11.73 9.43 -8.68
N TYR A 96 -11.11 10.19 -9.56
CA TYR A 96 -10.78 11.60 -9.38
C TYR A 96 -11.71 12.53 -10.17
N SER A 97 -11.97 13.74 -9.64
CA SER A 97 -12.50 14.86 -10.44
C SER A 97 -11.39 15.49 -11.29
N THR A 98 -11.73 16.24 -12.33
CA THR A 98 -10.79 16.97 -13.19
C THR A 98 -9.81 17.80 -12.36
N ALA A 99 -10.32 18.62 -11.42
CA ALA A 99 -9.48 19.43 -10.54
C ALA A 99 -8.50 18.61 -9.70
N SER A 100 -8.94 17.43 -9.22
CA SER A 100 -8.09 16.52 -8.45
C SER A 100 -7.06 15.84 -9.33
N ILE A 101 -7.39 15.49 -10.58
CA ILE A 101 -6.47 14.94 -11.58
C ILE A 101 -5.34 15.94 -11.85
N LEU A 102 -5.69 17.18 -12.16
CA LEU A 102 -4.69 18.24 -12.42
C LEU A 102 -3.78 18.49 -11.24
N LYS A 103 -4.33 18.47 -10.03
CA LYS A 103 -3.56 18.65 -8.80
C LYS A 103 -2.57 17.52 -8.54
N VAL A 104 -2.96 16.28 -8.82
CA VAL A 104 -2.20 15.07 -8.44
C VAL A 104 -1.34 14.57 -9.60
N PHE A 105 -1.90 14.56 -10.79
CA PHE A 105 -1.35 13.96 -11.99
C PHE A 105 -1.10 14.97 -13.11
N GLY A 106 -1.20 16.28 -12.83
CA GLY A 106 -1.14 17.35 -13.85
C GLY A 106 0.01 17.24 -14.85
N LYS A 107 1.17 16.73 -14.41
CA LYS A 107 2.33 16.51 -15.29
C LYS A 107 2.13 15.48 -16.43
N TYR A 108 1.01 14.76 -16.42
CA TYR A 108 0.65 13.77 -17.46
C TYR A 108 -0.41 14.30 -18.43
N PHE A 109 -0.81 15.56 -18.26
CA PHE A 109 -1.86 16.22 -19.06
C PHE A 109 -1.36 17.57 -19.56
N ASP A 110 -1.58 17.84 -20.83
CA ASP A 110 -1.17 19.10 -21.48
C ASP A 110 -2.27 20.16 -21.38
N SER A 111 -3.51 19.76 -21.04
CA SER A 111 -4.65 20.66 -20.89
C SER A 111 -5.67 20.13 -19.87
N GLU A 112 -6.54 21.04 -19.39
CA GLU A 112 -7.68 20.67 -18.54
C GLU A 112 -8.67 19.77 -19.29
N SER A 113 -8.89 20.02 -20.58
CA SER A 113 -9.77 19.21 -21.42
C SER A 113 -9.29 17.76 -21.52
N GLU A 114 -7.98 17.51 -21.59
CA GLU A 114 -7.46 16.14 -21.52
C GLU A 114 -7.70 15.49 -20.16
N ALA A 115 -7.52 16.22 -19.08
CA ALA A 115 -7.79 15.70 -17.73
C ALA A 115 -9.29 15.39 -17.53
N GLU A 116 -10.17 16.18 -18.14
CA GLU A 116 -11.63 15.98 -18.11
C GLU A 116 -12.02 14.63 -18.73
N THR A 117 -11.37 14.18 -19.80
CA THR A 117 -11.65 12.86 -20.42
C THR A 117 -11.39 11.69 -19.47
N CYS A 118 -10.54 11.88 -18.46
CA CYS A 118 -10.21 10.88 -17.44
C CYS A 118 -11.00 11.07 -16.13
N ALA A 119 -11.79 12.15 -16.01
CA ALA A 119 -12.52 12.43 -14.79
C ALA A 119 -13.57 11.37 -14.51
N ARG A 120 -13.62 10.89 -13.26
CA ARG A 120 -14.52 9.80 -12.83
C ARG A 120 -14.41 8.51 -13.66
N ASN A 121 -13.31 8.36 -14.37
CA ASN A 121 -12.98 7.17 -15.16
C ASN A 121 -11.62 6.60 -14.68
N PRO A 122 -11.63 5.70 -13.67
CA PRO A 122 -10.41 5.10 -13.11
C PRO A 122 -9.53 4.41 -14.14
N GLN A 123 -10.13 3.74 -15.12
CA GLN A 123 -9.38 3.02 -16.16
C GLN A 123 -8.66 4.01 -17.07
N ALA A 124 -9.37 5.00 -17.61
CA ALA A 124 -8.74 6.00 -18.49
C ALA A 124 -7.62 6.75 -17.78
N LEU A 125 -7.82 7.10 -16.49
CA LEU A 125 -6.80 7.78 -15.69
C LEU A 125 -5.57 6.88 -15.49
N ALA A 126 -5.76 5.63 -15.10
CA ALA A 126 -4.64 4.71 -14.88
C ALA A 126 -3.88 4.41 -16.17
N ASP A 127 -4.59 4.19 -17.28
CA ASP A 127 -3.97 3.90 -18.57
C ASP A 127 -3.17 5.12 -19.08
N ARG A 128 -3.67 6.33 -18.86
CA ARG A 128 -2.92 7.58 -19.17
C ARG A 128 -1.68 7.74 -18.31
N VAL A 129 -1.79 7.52 -17.00
CA VAL A 129 -0.71 7.81 -16.02
C VAL A 129 0.33 6.68 -15.97
N TYR A 130 -0.10 5.45 -16.10
CA TYR A 130 0.73 4.25 -15.89
C TYR A 130 0.99 3.44 -17.15
N GLY A 131 0.14 3.56 -18.17
CA GLY A 131 0.10 2.65 -19.32
C GLY A 131 1.43 2.52 -20.09
N HIS A 132 2.22 3.58 -20.17
CA HIS A 132 3.49 3.58 -20.89
C HIS A 132 4.71 3.38 -19.99
N ARG A 133 4.51 2.80 -18.78
CA ARG A 133 5.57 2.67 -17.78
C ARG A 133 5.74 1.21 -17.37
N TYR A 134 7.00 0.83 -17.19
CA TYR A 134 7.39 -0.39 -16.46
C TYR A 134 6.68 -1.69 -16.92
N GLY A 135 6.68 -1.89 -18.23
CA GLY A 135 6.13 -3.09 -18.84
C GLY A 135 4.61 -3.13 -18.95
N ASN A 136 3.88 -2.06 -18.58
CA ASN A 136 2.42 -2.05 -18.60
C ASN A 136 1.80 -2.13 -20.01
N MET A 137 2.52 -1.71 -21.06
CA MET A 137 2.10 -1.83 -22.47
C MET A 137 0.67 -1.32 -22.75
N GLY A 138 0.32 -0.13 -22.23
CA GLY A 138 -1.00 0.48 -22.35
C GLY A 138 -2.02 0.01 -21.29
N GLN A 139 -1.70 -1.01 -20.50
CA GLN A 139 -2.61 -1.61 -19.52
C GLN A 139 -2.38 -1.03 -18.10
N GLY A 140 -2.41 0.28 -17.95
CA GLY A 140 -2.14 0.95 -16.67
C GLY A 140 -3.09 0.53 -15.57
N TYR A 141 -4.38 0.41 -15.87
CA TYR A 141 -5.40 0.00 -14.91
C TYR A 141 -5.24 -1.46 -14.47
N LEU A 142 -4.87 -2.35 -15.38
CA LEU A 142 -4.63 -3.76 -15.05
C LEU A 142 -3.54 -3.91 -13.99
N TRP A 143 -2.49 -3.05 -14.07
CA TRP A 143 -1.33 -3.10 -13.18
C TRP A 143 -1.32 -1.94 -12.17
N ARG A 144 -2.52 -1.47 -11.75
CA ARG A 144 -2.70 -0.44 -10.73
C ARG A 144 -2.17 -0.89 -9.37
N GLY A 145 -2.06 0.03 -8.43
CA GLY A 145 -1.60 -0.26 -7.07
C GLY A 145 -2.55 -1.17 -6.29
N ARG A 146 -2.04 -2.30 -5.80
CA ARG A 146 -2.76 -3.25 -4.96
C ARG A 146 -1.90 -3.79 -3.82
N GLY A 147 -2.57 -4.38 -2.82
CA GLY A 147 -1.95 -4.86 -1.59
C GLY A 147 -1.73 -3.74 -0.57
N PHE A 148 -1.34 -4.09 0.65
CA PHE A 148 -1.20 -3.12 1.75
C PHE A 148 -0.05 -2.11 1.57
N LEU A 149 0.91 -2.38 0.67
CA LEU A 149 2.00 -1.47 0.28
C LEU A 149 1.97 -1.09 -1.20
N GLN A 150 0.81 -1.22 -1.84
CA GLN A 150 0.56 -0.72 -3.20
C GLN A 150 1.58 -1.22 -4.24
N CYS A 151 1.65 -2.55 -4.43
CA CYS A 151 2.36 -3.15 -5.55
C CYS A 151 1.76 -2.60 -6.87
N THR A 152 2.55 -1.91 -7.66
CA THR A 152 2.12 -1.22 -8.88
C THR A 152 3.07 -1.56 -10.03
N PHE A 153 2.57 -1.58 -11.26
CA PHE A 153 3.27 -1.92 -12.50
C PHE A 153 3.55 -3.40 -12.74
N LYS A 154 3.38 -3.81 -13.99
CA LYS A 154 3.56 -5.19 -14.44
C LYS A 154 4.88 -5.83 -14.01
N GLU A 155 5.98 -5.07 -14.11
CA GLU A 155 7.30 -5.56 -13.66
C GLU A 155 7.31 -5.95 -12.19
N ASN A 156 6.69 -5.14 -11.30
CA ASN A 156 6.62 -5.48 -9.87
C ASN A 156 5.72 -6.69 -9.61
N TYR A 157 4.59 -6.79 -10.31
CA TYR A 157 3.73 -7.96 -10.23
C TYR A 157 4.45 -9.22 -10.70
N ALA A 158 5.20 -9.15 -11.81
CA ALA A 158 5.98 -10.28 -12.31
C ALA A 158 7.08 -10.70 -11.31
N MET A 159 7.77 -9.74 -10.72
CA MET A 159 8.78 -10.03 -9.70
C MET A 159 8.16 -10.61 -8.43
N PHE A 160 7.03 -10.09 -7.98
CA PHE A 160 6.28 -10.63 -6.86
C PHE A 160 5.82 -12.06 -7.13
N ALA A 161 5.19 -12.30 -8.28
CA ALA A 161 4.72 -13.62 -8.69
C ALA A 161 5.86 -14.64 -8.75
N ASN A 162 7.01 -14.26 -9.31
CA ASN A 162 8.18 -15.12 -9.39
C ASN A 162 8.79 -15.40 -8.01
N ASP A 163 9.06 -14.35 -7.24
CA ASP A 163 9.78 -14.47 -5.96
C ASP A 163 8.95 -15.21 -4.89
N MET A 164 7.62 -15.18 -5.00
CA MET A 164 6.68 -15.84 -4.07
C MET A 164 6.11 -17.14 -4.63
N ASN A 165 6.49 -17.54 -5.84
CA ASN A 165 5.95 -18.72 -6.54
C ASN A 165 4.41 -18.69 -6.68
N LEU A 166 3.87 -17.56 -7.15
CA LEU A 166 2.44 -17.28 -7.32
C LEU A 166 2.15 -16.91 -8.80
N PRO A 167 2.33 -17.82 -9.77
CA PRO A 167 2.19 -17.50 -11.19
C PRO A 167 0.77 -17.08 -11.59
N GLU A 168 -0.25 -17.42 -10.80
CA GLU A 168 -1.64 -17.02 -10.98
C GLU A 168 -1.83 -15.50 -10.89
N VAL A 169 -1.00 -14.78 -10.14
CA VAL A 169 -1.04 -13.30 -10.04
C VAL A 169 -0.84 -12.62 -11.38
N MET A 170 -0.09 -13.24 -12.30
CA MET A 170 0.10 -12.69 -13.64
C MET A 170 -1.11 -12.91 -14.56
N LYS A 171 -1.99 -13.85 -14.23
CA LYS A 171 -3.25 -14.11 -14.93
C LYS A 171 -4.39 -13.28 -14.34
N ASP A 172 -4.37 -13.13 -13.02
CA ASP A 172 -5.34 -12.34 -12.25
C ASP A 172 -4.61 -11.44 -11.23
N PRO A 173 -4.25 -10.18 -11.63
CA PRO A 173 -3.59 -9.25 -10.71
C PRO A 173 -4.44 -8.81 -9.52
N ASP A 174 -5.76 -8.99 -9.55
CA ASP A 174 -6.66 -8.65 -8.45
C ASP A 174 -6.40 -9.53 -7.21
N LEU A 175 -5.79 -10.71 -7.38
CA LEU A 175 -5.35 -11.57 -6.28
C LEU A 175 -4.39 -10.85 -5.30
N VAL A 176 -3.64 -9.84 -5.75
CA VAL A 176 -2.79 -9.05 -4.85
C VAL A 176 -3.62 -8.21 -3.88
N ALA A 177 -4.84 -7.82 -4.26
CA ALA A 177 -5.75 -7.10 -3.38
C ALA A 177 -6.59 -8.04 -2.51
N THR A 178 -6.96 -9.21 -3.03
CA THR A 178 -7.96 -10.09 -2.42
C THR A 178 -7.35 -11.19 -1.56
N ASP A 179 -6.28 -11.84 -2.03
CA ASP A 179 -5.71 -13.04 -1.43
C ASP A 179 -4.29 -12.85 -0.87
N TYR A 180 -3.51 -11.95 -1.50
CA TYR A 180 -2.10 -11.74 -1.19
C TYR A 180 -1.72 -10.31 -0.75
N PRO A 181 -2.61 -9.51 -0.09
CA PRO A 181 -2.26 -8.13 0.26
C PRO A 181 -1.13 -8.05 1.30
N MET A 182 -1.04 -9.01 2.21
CA MET A 182 0.01 -9.09 3.22
C MET A 182 1.29 -9.68 2.64
N GLU A 183 1.18 -10.70 1.81
CA GLU A 183 2.32 -11.34 1.15
C GLU A 183 3.06 -10.37 0.23
N SER A 184 2.33 -9.51 -0.47
CA SER A 184 2.93 -8.46 -1.30
C SER A 184 3.73 -7.45 -0.47
N ALA A 185 3.26 -7.13 0.73
CA ALA A 185 3.97 -6.26 1.67
C ALA A 185 5.22 -6.94 2.26
N ILE A 186 5.13 -8.21 2.64
CA ILE A 186 6.27 -9.02 3.12
C ILE A 186 7.33 -9.12 2.02
N TRP A 187 6.91 -9.42 0.79
CA TRP A 187 7.79 -9.45 -0.37
C TRP A 187 8.50 -8.11 -0.59
N PHE A 188 7.77 -6.99 -0.50
CA PHE A 188 8.37 -5.66 -0.62
C PHE A 188 9.48 -5.45 0.42
N PHE A 189 9.24 -5.80 1.68
CA PHE A 189 10.25 -5.70 2.75
C PHE A 189 11.46 -6.58 2.48
N LYS A 190 11.25 -7.83 2.08
CA LYS A 190 12.31 -8.78 1.74
C LYS A 190 13.16 -8.27 0.58
N ARG A 191 12.51 -7.89 -0.52
CA ARG A 191 13.18 -7.46 -1.74
C ARG A 191 13.98 -6.17 -1.55
N ASN A 192 13.48 -5.25 -0.75
CA ASN A 192 14.16 -3.99 -0.46
C ASN A 192 15.13 -4.07 0.74
N LYS A 193 15.38 -5.27 1.28
CA LYS A 193 16.27 -5.52 2.44
C LYS A 193 15.91 -4.63 3.64
N LEU A 194 14.61 -4.50 3.93
CA LEU A 194 14.12 -3.63 5.02
C LEU A 194 14.08 -4.36 6.36
N TRP A 195 14.14 -5.69 6.37
CA TRP A 195 14.06 -6.47 7.60
C TRP A 195 15.22 -6.16 8.56
N ASP A 196 16.43 -5.95 8.04
CA ASP A 196 17.59 -5.62 8.87
C ASP A 196 17.40 -4.28 9.63
N MET A 197 16.62 -3.36 9.06
CA MET A 197 16.25 -2.10 9.72
C MET A 197 15.19 -2.27 10.81
N CYS A 198 14.51 -3.41 10.83
CA CYS A 198 13.45 -3.75 11.78
C CYS A 198 13.97 -4.60 12.96
N ASP A 199 15.22 -5.09 12.90
CA ASP A 199 15.82 -5.94 13.93
C ASP A 199 16.44 -5.14 15.09
N VAL A 200 15.83 -3.99 15.38
CA VAL A 200 16.24 -3.12 16.49
C VAL A 200 15.01 -2.72 17.30
N THR A 201 15.22 -2.46 18.59
CA THR A 201 14.15 -1.92 19.42
C THR A 201 13.58 -0.65 18.80
N PRO A 202 12.24 -0.56 18.62
CA PRO A 202 11.59 0.59 18.02
C PRO A 202 11.92 1.90 18.73
N SER A 203 12.33 2.88 17.97
CA SER A 203 12.60 4.27 18.40
C SER A 203 12.09 5.25 17.34
N SER A 204 12.02 6.53 17.71
CA SER A 204 11.69 7.58 16.74
C SER A 204 12.64 7.60 15.54
N GLU A 205 13.91 7.34 15.76
CA GLU A 205 14.98 7.33 14.75
C GLU A 205 14.86 6.11 13.83
N SER A 206 14.67 4.90 14.38
CA SER A 206 14.53 3.69 13.58
C SER A 206 13.28 3.75 12.69
N VAL A 207 12.15 4.20 13.24
CA VAL A 207 10.91 4.40 12.46
C VAL A 207 11.09 5.48 11.39
N LYS A 208 11.79 6.58 11.69
CA LYS A 208 12.08 7.64 10.71
C LYS A 208 12.93 7.11 9.56
N ALA A 209 13.98 6.36 9.85
CA ALA A 209 14.84 5.76 8.84
C ALA A 209 14.06 4.77 7.95
N LEU A 210 13.27 3.88 8.55
CA LEU A 210 12.42 2.94 7.82
C LEU A 210 11.36 3.65 6.98
N THR A 211 10.70 4.69 7.54
CA THR A 211 9.70 5.49 6.81
C THR A 211 10.28 6.08 5.53
N LYS A 212 11.50 6.63 5.60
CA LYS A 212 12.18 7.17 4.40
C LYS A 212 12.39 6.10 3.33
N ARG A 213 12.67 4.86 3.73
CA ARG A 213 12.89 3.75 2.79
C ARG A 213 11.57 3.23 2.20
N VAL A 214 10.51 3.14 3.00
CA VAL A 214 9.19 2.66 2.57
C VAL A 214 8.49 3.71 1.72
N ASN A 215 8.48 4.96 2.18
CA ASN A 215 7.67 6.05 1.61
C ASN A 215 8.46 6.94 0.62
N GLY A 216 9.78 6.89 0.64
CA GLY A 216 10.63 7.81 -0.11
C GLY A 216 10.76 9.21 0.53
N GLY A 217 10.02 9.48 1.59
CA GLY A 217 9.98 10.73 2.35
C GLY A 217 9.55 10.49 3.79
N TYR A 218 8.94 11.49 4.41
CA TYR A 218 8.51 11.44 5.81
C TYR A 218 6.99 11.64 5.97
N ASN A 219 6.23 11.27 4.94
CA ASN A 219 4.79 11.40 5.01
C ASN A 219 4.21 10.52 6.10
N GLY A 220 3.39 11.12 6.98
CA GLY A 220 2.77 10.43 8.10
C GLY A 220 3.73 9.95 9.19
N LEU A 221 4.97 10.48 9.26
CA LEU A 221 6.00 10.02 10.19
C LEU A 221 5.49 9.93 11.64
N LYS A 222 4.82 10.97 12.13
CA LYS A 222 4.30 10.97 13.50
C LYS A 222 3.34 9.79 13.75
N HIS A 223 2.37 9.59 12.86
CA HIS A 223 1.42 8.48 12.98
C HIS A 223 2.11 7.11 12.91
N ARG A 224 3.12 6.94 12.04
CA ARG A 224 3.90 5.70 11.97
C ARG A 224 4.69 5.44 13.23
N GLN A 225 5.26 6.47 13.85
CA GLN A 225 5.97 6.37 15.14
C GLN A 225 5.00 5.97 16.24
N GLU A 226 3.85 6.64 16.36
CA GLU A 226 2.82 6.34 17.36
C GLU A 226 2.33 4.88 17.22
N GLU A 227 1.98 4.45 16.01
CA GLU A 227 1.50 3.09 15.78
C GLU A 227 2.59 2.03 16.00
N THR A 228 3.82 2.27 15.58
CA THR A 228 4.94 1.34 15.84
C THR A 228 5.16 1.14 17.32
N MET A 229 5.21 2.23 18.11
CA MET A 229 5.43 2.15 19.56
C MET A 229 4.25 1.48 20.28
N LYS A 230 3.03 1.74 19.84
CA LYS A 230 1.81 1.11 20.37
C LYS A 230 1.82 -0.40 20.08
N ILE A 231 2.12 -0.80 18.85
CA ILE A 231 2.16 -2.20 18.46
C ILE A 231 3.29 -2.93 19.19
N TYR A 232 4.45 -2.29 19.35
CA TYR A 232 5.55 -2.89 20.11
C TYR A 232 5.14 -3.26 21.53
N LYS A 233 4.41 -2.37 22.24
CA LYS A 233 3.85 -2.66 23.57
C LYS A 233 2.86 -3.84 23.57
N TRP A 234 2.20 -4.12 22.46
CA TRP A 234 1.30 -5.28 22.36
C TRP A 234 2.04 -6.60 22.16
N LEU A 235 3.20 -6.54 21.53
CA LEU A 235 3.98 -7.72 21.12
C LEU A 235 5.04 -8.10 22.17
N SER A 236 5.54 -7.15 22.96
CA SER A 236 6.43 -7.34 24.11
C SER A 236 5.66 -7.78 25.33
#